data_5ebe39e0661f8eb8babd2372dbb84d34
#
_entry.id   5ebe39e0661f8eb8babd2372dbb84d34
#
_cell.length_a   1.000
_cell.length_b   1.000
_cell.length_c   1.000
_cell.angle_alpha   90.00
_cell.angle_beta   90.00
_cell.angle_gamma   90.00
#
_symmetry.space_group_name_H-M   'P 1'
#
loop_
_entity.id
_entity.type
_entity.pdbx_description
1 polymer ?
#
loop_
_entity_poly.entity_id
_entity_poly.type
_entity_poly.pdbx_seq_one_letter_code
_entity_poly.pdbx_strand_id
1 'polypeptide(L)'
;MTARALLIKITCGAEAAERANQAWTVAAMGVTAGASVSVWLTGEAVWFAVPGRQPDLELPYATPVAELIEAVRVGGSITVCTQCAARRELVVQDLVESATIQGAASFVEAALADNVQALVY
;
A
#
# COMPACT_ATOMS: atom_id res chain seq x y z
N MET A 1 -19.37 -12.56 -13.98
CA MET A 1 -17.92 -12.43 -14.12
C MET A 1 -17.33 -11.92 -12.79
N THR A 2 -16.36 -12.62 -12.26
CA THR A 2 -15.72 -12.25 -10.99
C THR A 2 -14.82 -11.04 -11.22
N ALA A 3 -14.87 -10.06 -10.32
CA ALA A 3 -13.97 -8.90 -10.38
C ALA A 3 -12.52 -9.33 -10.24
N ARG A 4 -11.62 -8.70 -11.00
CA ARG A 4 -10.19 -8.91 -10.88
C ARG A 4 -9.66 -8.10 -9.69
N ALA A 5 -8.70 -8.68 -8.98
CA ALA A 5 -8.10 -8.03 -7.82
C ALA A 5 -6.59 -7.92 -7.98
N LEU A 6 -6.05 -6.78 -7.57
CA LEU A 6 -4.62 -6.55 -7.44
C LEU A 6 -4.25 -6.50 -5.97
N LEU A 7 -3.30 -7.34 -5.59
CA LEU A 7 -2.71 -7.34 -4.25
C LEU A 7 -1.28 -6.87 -4.40
N ILE A 8 -0.97 -5.71 -3.84
CA ILE A 8 0.33 -5.07 -4.04
C ILE A 8 1.02 -4.92 -2.69
N LYS A 9 2.20 -5.52 -2.55
CA LYS A 9 3.02 -5.38 -1.35
C LYS A 9 4.15 -4.40 -1.64
N ILE A 10 4.24 -3.34 -0.84
CA ILE A 10 5.29 -2.33 -0.94
C ILE A 10 6.22 -2.51 0.25
N THR A 11 7.52 -2.71 -0.02
CA THR A 11 8.51 -3.01 1.01
C THR A 11 9.50 -1.88 1.25
N CYS A 12 9.39 -0.77 0.53
CA CYS A 12 10.36 0.33 0.58
C CYS A 12 9.65 1.68 0.69
N GLY A 13 10.37 2.64 1.23
CA GLY A 13 9.94 4.03 1.33
C GLY A 13 10.89 4.95 0.57
N ALA A 14 11.27 6.08 1.18
CA ALA A 14 12.12 7.07 0.54
C ALA A 14 13.53 6.56 0.19
N GLU A 15 13.99 5.49 0.84
CA GLU A 15 15.32 4.90 0.55
C GLU A 15 15.37 4.23 -0.83
N ALA A 16 14.23 3.98 -1.44
CA ALA A 16 14.13 3.48 -2.81
C ALA A 16 12.95 4.19 -3.50
N ALA A 17 13.11 5.49 -3.67
CA ALA A 17 12.03 6.39 -4.07
C ALA A 17 11.35 5.99 -5.39
N GLU A 18 12.12 5.61 -6.41
CA GLU A 18 11.52 5.23 -7.69
C GLU A 18 10.71 3.94 -7.59
N ARG A 19 11.19 2.96 -6.81
CA ARG A 19 10.46 1.71 -6.61
C ARG A 19 9.16 1.96 -5.85
N ALA A 20 9.21 2.77 -4.80
CA ALA A 20 8.03 3.13 -4.04
C ALA A 20 7.02 3.89 -4.92
N ASN A 21 7.51 4.82 -5.75
CA ASN A 21 6.67 5.55 -6.67
C ASN A 21 5.98 4.63 -7.69
N GLN A 22 6.72 3.66 -8.24
CA GLN A 22 6.14 2.70 -9.19
C GLN A 22 5.03 1.89 -8.53
N ALA A 23 5.25 1.43 -7.31
CA ALA A 23 4.25 0.64 -6.59
C ALA A 23 2.95 1.42 -6.38
N TRP A 24 3.05 2.66 -5.88
CA TRP A 24 1.88 3.49 -5.66
C TRP A 24 1.20 3.91 -6.96
N THR A 25 1.98 4.15 -8.03
CA THR A 25 1.43 4.47 -9.34
C THR A 25 0.62 3.30 -9.89
N VAL A 26 1.17 2.09 -9.82
CA VAL A 26 0.47 0.89 -10.28
C VAL A 26 -0.81 0.66 -9.47
N ALA A 27 -0.75 0.84 -8.16
CA ALA A 27 -1.92 0.69 -7.30
C ALA A 27 -3.02 1.68 -7.67
N ALA A 28 -2.68 2.96 -7.85
CA ALA A 28 -3.65 3.99 -8.21
C ALA A 28 -4.24 3.73 -9.61
N MET A 29 -3.42 3.29 -10.56
CA MET A 29 -3.91 2.93 -11.90
C MET A 29 -4.84 1.73 -11.85
N GLY A 30 -4.58 0.78 -10.97
CA GLY A 30 -5.48 -0.36 -10.75
C GLY A 30 -6.86 0.08 -10.27
N VAL A 31 -6.90 1.05 -9.36
CA VAL A 31 -8.17 1.65 -8.90
C VAL A 31 -8.91 2.28 -10.08
N THR A 32 -8.21 3.07 -10.88
CA THR A 32 -8.79 3.73 -12.05
C THR A 32 -9.32 2.72 -13.05
N ALA A 33 -8.64 1.60 -13.21
CA ALA A 33 -9.04 0.53 -14.14
C ALA A 33 -10.24 -0.29 -13.64
N GLY A 34 -10.71 -0.05 -12.42
CA GLY A 34 -11.86 -0.76 -11.87
C GLY A 34 -11.50 -2.06 -11.15
N ALA A 35 -10.22 -2.35 -10.93
CA ALA A 35 -9.82 -3.52 -10.15
C ALA A 35 -10.08 -3.29 -8.66
N SER A 36 -10.26 -4.40 -7.93
CA SER A 36 -10.24 -4.36 -6.48
C SER A 36 -8.78 -4.32 -6.04
N VAL A 37 -8.34 -3.22 -5.44
CA VAL A 37 -6.92 -3.01 -5.10
C VAL A 37 -6.71 -3.06 -3.60
N SER A 38 -5.77 -3.92 -3.17
CA SER A 38 -5.32 -4.01 -1.78
C SER A 38 -3.83 -3.76 -1.74
N VAL A 39 -3.41 -2.74 -0.98
CA VAL A 39 -1.99 -2.42 -0.81
C VAL A 39 -1.57 -2.79 0.60
N TRP A 40 -0.48 -3.55 0.69
CA TRP A 40 0.14 -3.96 1.95
C TRP A 40 1.48 -3.28 2.09
N LEU A 41 1.72 -2.71 3.27
CA LEU A 41 2.92 -1.94 3.57
C LEU A 41 3.78 -2.68 4.60
N THR A 42 5.04 -2.90 4.25
CA THR A 42 6.03 -3.52 5.14
C THR A 42 7.31 -2.68 5.16
N GLY A 43 8.17 -2.90 6.14
CA GLY A 43 9.42 -2.15 6.26
C GLY A 43 9.15 -0.65 6.30
N GLU A 44 9.99 0.11 5.62
CA GLU A 44 9.85 1.58 5.59
C GLU A 44 8.61 2.07 4.86
N ALA A 45 7.96 1.21 4.08
CA ALA A 45 6.71 1.58 3.42
C ALA A 45 5.57 1.87 4.41
N VAL A 46 5.65 1.38 5.65
CA VAL A 46 4.59 1.63 6.63
C VAL A 46 4.36 3.12 6.89
N TRP A 47 5.39 3.95 6.73
CA TRP A 47 5.28 5.39 6.95
C TRP A 47 4.33 6.07 5.98
N PHE A 48 4.08 5.49 4.81
CA PHE A 48 3.08 6.03 3.88
C PHE A 48 1.66 6.02 4.46
N ALA A 49 1.41 5.17 5.44
CA ALA A 49 0.10 5.09 6.09
C ALA A 49 -0.03 5.99 7.33
N VAL A 50 1.01 6.75 7.69
CA VAL A 50 1.01 7.57 8.92
C VAL A 50 0.88 9.05 8.56
N PRO A 51 -0.27 9.68 8.84
CA PRO A 51 -0.45 11.11 8.55
C PRO A 51 0.63 11.96 9.23
N GLY A 52 1.18 12.90 8.47
CA GLY A 52 2.23 13.79 8.96
C GLY A 52 3.63 13.18 8.90
N ARG A 53 3.76 11.89 8.59
CA ARG A 53 5.05 11.20 8.49
C ARG A 53 5.23 10.51 7.14
N GLN A 54 4.35 10.79 6.19
CA GLN A 54 4.47 10.23 4.84
C GLN A 54 5.73 10.76 4.17
N PRO A 55 6.60 9.88 3.63
CA PRO A 55 7.78 10.35 2.91
C PRO A 55 7.36 11.10 1.63
N ASP A 56 8.07 12.18 1.34
CA ASP A 56 7.99 12.84 0.04
C ASP A 56 9.08 12.23 -0.83
N LEU A 57 8.71 11.73 -1.98
CA LEU A 57 9.67 11.05 -2.87
C LEU A 57 10.44 12.01 -3.76
N GLU A 58 9.95 13.24 -3.93
CA GLU A 58 10.63 14.31 -4.66
C GLU A 58 11.11 13.90 -6.06
N LEU A 59 10.33 13.10 -6.76
CA LEU A 59 10.70 12.61 -8.09
C LEU A 59 10.16 13.53 -9.19
N PRO A 60 11.02 13.96 -10.13
CA PRO A 60 10.56 14.67 -11.31
C PRO A 60 9.56 13.84 -12.11
N TYR A 61 8.58 14.49 -12.72
CA TYR A 61 7.58 13.88 -13.60
C TYR A 61 6.62 12.90 -12.93
N ALA A 62 6.68 12.79 -11.60
CA ALA A 62 5.79 11.90 -10.85
C ALA A 62 4.61 12.67 -10.30
N THR A 63 3.45 12.00 -10.22
CA THR A 63 2.34 12.49 -9.40
C THR A 63 2.78 12.46 -7.94
N PRO A 64 2.50 13.50 -7.14
CA PRO A 64 2.85 13.48 -5.72
C PRO A 64 2.32 12.22 -5.04
N VAL A 65 3.18 11.56 -4.26
CA VAL A 65 2.83 10.28 -3.64
C VAL A 65 1.61 10.41 -2.72
N ALA A 66 1.43 11.56 -2.08
CA ALA A 66 0.26 11.80 -1.21
C ALA A 66 -1.06 11.67 -1.99
N GLU A 67 -1.09 12.10 -3.24
CA GLU A 67 -2.27 11.96 -4.10
C GLU A 67 -2.53 10.50 -4.48
N LEU A 68 -1.46 9.74 -4.75
CA LEU A 68 -1.57 8.33 -5.08
C LEU A 68 -2.08 7.53 -3.88
N ILE A 69 -1.56 7.82 -2.70
CA ILE A 69 -2.00 7.18 -1.45
C ILE A 69 -3.48 7.45 -1.22
N GLU A 70 -3.91 8.69 -1.38
CA GLU A 70 -5.31 9.06 -1.17
C GLU A 70 -6.23 8.34 -2.17
N ALA A 71 -5.82 8.23 -3.43
CA ALA A 71 -6.60 7.49 -4.43
C ALA A 71 -6.79 6.03 -4.03
N VAL A 72 -5.75 5.39 -3.52
CA VAL A 72 -5.82 4.00 -3.05
C VAL A 72 -6.64 3.89 -1.77
N ARG A 73 -6.49 4.85 -0.85
CA ARG A 73 -7.26 4.87 0.40
C ARG A 73 -8.76 4.91 0.12
N VAL A 74 -9.17 5.75 -0.83
CA VAL A 74 -10.59 5.94 -1.17
C VAL A 74 -11.10 4.79 -2.02
N GLY A 75 -10.36 4.35 -3.03
CA GLY A 75 -10.82 3.37 -4.01
C GLY A 75 -10.38 1.94 -3.78
N GLY A 76 -9.55 1.69 -2.78
CA GLY A 76 -9.01 0.38 -2.47
C GLY A 76 -8.88 0.18 -0.97
N SER A 77 -7.83 -0.55 -0.55
CA SER A 77 -7.54 -0.74 0.87
C SER A 77 -6.05 -0.67 1.15
N ILE A 78 -5.71 -0.26 2.36
CA ILE A 78 -4.33 -0.17 2.84
C ILE A 78 -4.21 -0.97 4.13
N THR A 79 -3.23 -1.88 4.18
CA THR A 79 -2.96 -2.73 5.33
C THR A 79 -1.49 -2.62 5.69
N VAL A 80 -1.20 -2.48 6.97
CA VAL A 80 0.18 -2.39 7.50
C VAL A 80 0.52 -3.72 8.17
N CYS A 81 1.73 -4.21 7.93
CA CYS A 81 2.22 -5.44 8.52
C CYS A 81 2.31 -5.32 10.04
N THR A 82 1.76 -6.31 10.77
CA THR A 82 1.76 -6.33 12.23
C THR A 82 3.15 -6.15 12.82
N GLN A 83 4.14 -6.92 12.34
CA GLN A 83 5.50 -6.83 12.88
C GLN A 83 6.15 -5.49 12.58
N CYS A 84 5.94 -4.98 11.37
CA CYS A 84 6.54 -3.71 10.96
C CYS A 84 5.94 -2.53 11.73
N ALA A 85 4.64 -2.58 12.01
CA ALA A 85 3.99 -1.60 12.86
C ALA A 85 4.53 -1.66 14.29
N ALA A 86 4.63 -2.87 14.85
CA ALA A 86 5.13 -3.06 16.22
C ALA A 86 6.56 -2.55 16.40
N ARG A 87 7.45 -2.83 15.44
CA ARG A 87 8.83 -2.34 15.49
C ARG A 87 8.91 -0.82 15.49
N ARG A 88 7.91 -0.15 14.98
CA ARG A 88 7.83 1.32 14.87
C ARG A 88 6.87 1.93 15.86
N GLU A 89 6.37 1.11 16.79
CA GLU A 89 5.45 1.52 17.86
C GLU A 89 4.19 2.19 17.30
N LEU A 90 3.67 1.65 16.20
CA LEU A 90 2.45 2.15 15.56
C LEU A 90 1.26 1.29 15.93
N VAL A 91 0.14 1.94 16.20
CA VAL A 91 -1.16 1.30 16.40
C VAL A 91 -2.13 1.82 15.33
N VAL A 92 -3.30 1.18 15.22
CA VAL A 92 -4.25 1.52 14.14
C VAL A 92 -4.69 2.99 14.19
N GLN A 93 -4.74 3.59 15.37
CA GLN A 93 -5.11 5.00 15.54
C GLN A 93 -4.08 5.97 14.94
N ASP A 94 -2.85 5.51 14.72
CA ASP A 94 -1.80 6.34 14.10
C ASP A 94 -1.90 6.36 12.58
N LEU A 95 -2.73 5.50 11.99
CA LEU A 95 -2.78 5.29 10.55
C LEU A 95 -3.87 6.13 9.89
N VAL A 96 -3.75 6.29 8.57
CA VAL A 96 -4.79 6.93 7.78
C VAL A 96 -6.12 6.21 7.97
N GLU A 97 -7.21 6.96 7.82
CA GLU A 97 -8.55 6.41 7.97
C GLU A 97 -8.74 5.16 7.12
N SER A 98 -9.39 4.16 7.69
CA SER A 98 -9.69 2.85 7.09
C SER A 98 -8.52 1.90 6.90
N ALA A 99 -7.28 2.31 7.19
CA ALA A 99 -6.14 1.38 7.17
C ALA A 99 -6.25 0.37 8.31
N THR A 100 -5.78 -0.85 8.04
CA THR A 100 -5.79 -1.95 9.02
C THR A 100 -4.39 -2.47 9.29
N ILE A 101 -4.23 -3.23 10.36
CA ILE A 101 -2.98 -3.92 10.70
C ILE A 101 -3.25 -5.42 10.68
N GLN A 102 -2.52 -6.16 9.84
CA GLN A 102 -2.67 -7.61 9.70
C GLN A 102 -1.31 -8.26 9.46
N GLY A 103 -1.23 -9.56 9.71
CA GLY A 103 0.01 -10.31 9.59
C GLY A 103 0.18 -11.06 8.28
N ALA A 104 1.32 -11.76 8.17
CA ALA A 104 1.69 -12.49 6.95
C ALA A 104 0.68 -13.58 6.56
N ALA A 105 0.05 -14.23 7.53
CA ALA A 105 -0.94 -15.26 7.25
C ALA A 105 -2.11 -14.69 6.44
N SER A 106 -2.59 -13.49 6.79
CA SER A 106 -3.66 -12.81 6.06
C SER A 106 -3.21 -12.42 4.66
N PHE A 107 -1.95 -11.99 4.51
CA PHE A 107 -1.39 -11.68 3.17
C PHE A 107 -1.38 -12.91 2.28
N VAL A 108 -0.89 -14.03 2.78
CA VAL A 108 -0.82 -15.29 2.01
C VAL A 108 -2.23 -15.76 1.61
N GLU A 109 -3.18 -15.71 2.54
CA GLU A 109 -4.57 -16.06 2.25
C GLU A 109 -5.13 -15.20 1.11
N ALA A 110 -4.88 -13.89 1.16
CA ALA A 110 -5.31 -12.98 0.10
C ALA A 110 -4.63 -13.28 -1.23
N ALA A 111 -3.32 -13.57 -1.21
CA ALA A 111 -2.54 -13.85 -2.42
C ALA A 111 -2.96 -15.15 -3.10
N LEU A 112 -3.44 -16.12 -2.32
CA LEU A 112 -3.86 -17.43 -2.85
C LEU A 112 -5.34 -17.47 -3.25
N ALA A 113 -6.07 -16.38 -3.06
CA ALA A 113 -7.47 -16.33 -3.47
C ALA A 113 -7.60 -16.33 -4.99
N ASP A 114 -8.76 -16.78 -5.48
CA ASP A 114 -9.04 -16.81 -6.92
C ASP A 114 -9.09 -15.40 -7.49
N ASN A 115 -8.65 -15.25 -8.73
CA ASN A 115 -8.69 -14.00 -9.50
C ASN A 115 -7.86 -12.86 -8.89
N VAL A 116 -6.84 -13.20 -8.12
CA VAL A 116 -5.91 -12.23 -7.53
C VAL A 116 -4.58 -12.27 -8.28
N GLN A 117 -4.12 -11.09 -8.69
CA GLN A 117 -2.77 -10.90 -9.19
C GLN A 117 -1.97 -10.24 -8.07
N ALA A 118 -0.92 -10.90 -7.60
CA ALA A 118 -0.07 -10.38 -6.53
C ALA A 118 1.22 -9.81 -7.11
N LEU A 119 1.55 -8.58 -6.73
CA LEU A 119 2.77 -7.88 -7.14
C LEU A 119 3.52 -7.43 -5.89
N VAL A 120 4.84 -7.59 -5.88
CA VAL A 120 5.69 -7.18 -4.78
C VAL A 120 6.78 -6.22 -5.28
N TYR A 121 6.86 -5.08 -4.62
CA TYR A 121 7.86 -4.05 -4.90
C TYR A 121 8.81 -3.89 -3.73
#